data_e38f83a7f2f18c3872d2f4c1a6f55438
#
_entry.id   e38f83a7f2f18c3872d2f4c1a6f55438
#
_cell.length_a   1.000
_cell.length_b   1.000
_cell.length_c   1.000
_cell.angle_alpha   90.00
_cell.angle_beta   90.00
_cell.angle_gamma   90.00
#
_symmetry.space_group_name_H-M   'P 1'
#
loop_
_entity.id
_entity.type
_entity.pdbx_description
1 polymer ?
#
loop_
_entity_poly.entity_id
_entity_poly.type
_entity_poly.pdbx_seq_one_letter_code
_entity_poly.pdbx_strand_id
1 'polypeptide(L)'
;MKIPIIIDGRLVEVDKGATIINAAKKAGVFIPTLCYHEALKPYGACRLCMVEVVQNKQRRLVTSCNYPAETGMEVFTDTLKVRQMRRKIVELLLARCPEMPAVQSLARRMGIEISGFKKRETKECILCGLCVRFCEEVVGVSAIGLSNRGTEREVSTPFKAASDVCIGCGSCTYICPTGCIEMVADEKTSGMRSMNMGNLLLKPCPYDYKCTTCGIEKKFIKEMKGAITQFRSKFRHEL
;
A
#
# COMPACT_ATOMS: atom_id res chain seq x y z
N MET A 1 20.78 15.27 12.33
CA MET A 1 20.75 15.06 13.80
C MET A 1 20.00 13.74 14.05
N LYS A 2 20.66 12.80 14.71
CA LYS A 2 20.03 11.52 15.09
C LYS A 2 19.34 11.66 16.44
N ILE A 3 18.26 10.93 16.62
CA ILE A 3 17.46 10.87 17.84
C ILE A 3 17.32 9.42 18.30
N PRO A 4 17.46 9.14 19.61
CA PRO A 4 17.24 7.82 20.16
C PRO A 4 15.73 7.58 20.43
N ILE A 5 15.25 6.40 20.07
CA ILE A 5 13.92 5.87 20.45
C ILE A 5 14.03 4.41 20.86
N ILE A 6 13.07 3.90 21.60
CA ILE A 6 13.02 2.49 22.01
C ILE A 6 11.87 1.81 21.25
N ILE A 7 12.15 0.68 20.60
CA ILE A 7 11.13 -0.13 19.90
C ILE A 7 11.19 -1.56 20.44
N ASP A 8 10.13 -2.00 21.10
CA ASP A 8 10.01 -3.32 21.75
C ASP A 8 11.25 -3.62 22.64
N GLY A 9 11.69 -2.62 23.43
CA GLY A 9 12.85 -2.71 24.30
C GLY A 9 14.22 -2.53 23.62
N ARG A 10 14.27 -2.31 22.29
CA ARG A 10 15.51 -2.09 21.54
C ARG A 10 15.76 -0.60 21.33
N LEU A 11 16.93 -0.12 21.76
CA LEU A 11 17.35 1.25 21.48
C LEU A 11 17.79 1.39 20.01
N VAL A 12 17.22 2.37 19.32
CA VAL A 12 17.52 2.65 17.92
C VAL A 12 17.71 4.13 17.70
N GLU A 13 18.77 4.52 17.00
CA GLU A 13 19.00 5.88 16.57
C GLU A 13 18.48 6.07 15.15
N VAL A 14 17.65 7.08 14.94
CA VAL A 14 17.10 7.46 13.63
C VAL A 14 17.29 8.93 13.35
N ASP A 15 17.19 9.31 12.09
CA ASP A 15 17.24 10.71 11.72
C ASP A 15 16.00 11.47 12.19
N LYS A 16 16.18 12.70 12.66
CA LYS A 16 15.07 13.58 13.02
C LYS A 16 14.10 13.71 11.84
N GLY A 17 12.82 13.45 12.07
CA GLY A 17 11.79 13.46 11.03
C GLY A 17 11.53 12.07 10.38
N ALA A 18 12.33 11.05 10.71
CA ALA A 18 12.01 9.68 10.30
C ALA A 18 10.70 9.23 10.94
N THR A 19 9.95 8.38 10.25
CA THR A 19 8.72 7.79 10.79
C THR A 19 9.02 6.58 11.69
N ILE A 20 8.08 6.24 12.57
CA ILE A 20 8.22 5.05 13.43
C ILE A 20 8.45 3.76 12.61
N ILE A 21 7.80 3.63 11.43
CA ILE A 21 8.01 2.44 10.58
C ILE A 21 9.45 2.36 10.05
N ASN A 22 10.07 3.50 9.74
CA ASN A 22 11.47 3.53 9.31
C ASN A 22 12.40 3.15 10.46
N ALA A 23 12.09 3.60 11.66
CA ALA A 23 12.81 3.22 12.87
C ALA A 23 12.66 1.72 13.19
N ALA A 24 11.46 1.17 13.06
CA ALA A 24 11.19 -0.26 13.26
C ALA A 24 11.97 -1.12 12.25
N LYS A 25 12.02 -0.70 10.97
CA LYS A 25 12.86 -1.37 9.96
C LYS A 25 14.33 -1.39 10.37
N LYS A 26 14.85 -0.28 10.85
CA LYS A 26 16.24 -0.18 11.32
C LYS A 26 16.50 -1.06 12.53
N ALA A 27 15.50 -1.23 13.41
CA ALA A 27 15.53 -2.14 14.55
C ALA A 27 15.40 -3.62 14.19
N GLY A 28 15.11 -3.95 12.93
CA GLY A 28 14.77 -5.31 12.51
C GLY A 28 13.39 -5.77 13.01
N VAL A 29 12.48 -4.83 13.32
CA VAL A 29 11.12 -5.10 13.79
C VAL A 29 10.14 -4.95 12.63
N PHE A 30 9.40 -6.02 12.35
CA PHE A 30 8.39 -6.02 11.30
C PHE A 30 7.07 -5.41 11.78
N ILE A 31 6.55 -4.43 11.03
CA ILE A 31 5.22 -3.86 11.23
C ILE A 31 4.41 -4.09 9.94
N PRO A 32 3.26 -4.78 9.99
CA PRO A 32 2.46 -5.06 8.81
C PRO A 32 1.87 -3.79 8.19
N THR A 33 1.87 -3.73 6.87
CA THR A 33 1.33 -2.59 6.09
C THR A 33 0.69 -3.07 4.80
N LEU A 34 -0.29 -2.31 4.28
CA LEU A 34 -0.90 -2.53 2.96
C LEU A 34 -0.84 -1.27 2.07
N CYS A 35 -0.76 -0.07 2.65
CA CYS A 35 -0.77 1.19 1.91
C CYS A 35 0.56 1.96 1.99
N TYR A 36 1.59 1.38 2.57
CA TYR A 36 2.91 1.98 2.69
C TYR A 36 3.86 1.45 1.62
N HIS A 37 4.56 2.37 0.98
CA HIS A 37 5.66 2.10 0.06
C HIS A 37 6.76 3.16 0.26
N GLU A 38 8.02 2.77 0.18
CA GLU A 38 9.16 3.66 0.46
C GLU A 38 9.28 4.82 -0.53
N ALA A 39 8.92 4.58 -1.79
CA ALA A 39 8.96 5.59 -2.85
C ALA A 39 7.80 6.60 -2.78
N LEU A 40 6.86 6.46 -1.84
CA LEU A 40 5.67 7.30 -1.73
C LEU A 40 5.64 8.04 -0.41
N LYS A 41 5.04 9.23 -0.41
CA LYS A 41 4.79 9.97 0.82
C LYS A 41 3.95 9.14 1.79
N PRO A 42 4.14 9.27 3.11
CA PRO A 42 3.30 8.58 4.09
C PRO A 42 1.81 8.90 3.92
N TYR A 43 0.93 7.89 4.01
CA TYR A 43 -0.50 8.07 3.76
C TYR A 43 -1.40 7.64 4.93
N GLY A 44 -1.14 6.46 5.54
CA GLY A 44 -1.86 6.00 6.72
C GLY A 44 -3.29 5.50 6.49
N ALA A 45 -3.69 5.15 5.25
CA ALA A 45 -5.06 4.77 4.91
C ALA A 45 -5.49 3.41 5.48
N CYS A 46 -4.66 2.37 5.37
CA CYS A 46 -5.04 1.00 5.73
C CYS A 46 -5.10 0.75 7.24
N ARG A 47 -4.49 1.58 8.05
CA ARG A 47 -4.41 1.48 9.52
C ARG A 47 -3.77 0.20 10.08
N LEU A 48 -3.27 -0.70 9.23
CA LEU A 48 -2.70 -1.97 9.67
C LEU A 48 -1.38 -1.77 10.45
N CYS A 49 -0.66 -0.69 10.18
CA CYS A 49 0.61 -0.35 10.83
C CYS A 49 0.46 0.29 12.23
N MET A 50 -0.69 0.13 12.89
CA MET A 50 -0.91 0.65 14.24
C MET A 50 0.12 0.10 15.22
N VAL A 51 0.64 1.00 16.06
CA VAL A 51 1.53 0.71 17.19
C VAL A 51 1.09 1.50 18.41
N GLU A 52 1.48 1.06 19.59
CA GLU A 52 1.28 1.83 20.81
C GLU A 52 2.55 2.60 21.14
N VAL A 53 2.40 3.90 21.37
CA VAL A 53 3.50 4.81 21.71
C VAL A 53 3.32 5.31 23.13
N VAL A 54 4.40 5.28 23.91
CA VAL A 54 4.49 5.92 25.22
C VAL A 54 5.43 7.11 25.13
N GLN A 55 4.91 8.26 25.48
CA GLN A 55 5.67 9.50 25.55
C GLN A 55 5.08 10.39 26.65
N ASN A 56 5.92 11.00 27.47
CA ASN A 56 5.47 11.84 28.59
C ASN A 56 4.43 11.15 29.49
N LYS A 57 4.62 9.85 29.78
CA LYS A 57 3.71 8.99 30.55
C LYS A 57 2.33 8.77 29.92
N GLN A 58 2.11 9.23 28.69
CA GLN A 58 0.87 9.02 27.95
C GLN A 58 1.02 7.87 26.96
N ARG A 59 0.02 6.99 26.91
CA ARG A 59 -0.07 5.90 25.93
C ARG A 59 -1.07 6.25 24.85
N ARG A 60 -0.66 6.10 23.58
CA ARG A 60 -1.50 6.38 22.41
C ARG A 60 -1.31 5.34 21.32
N LEU A 61 -2.39 5.01 20.60
CA LEU A 61 -2.32 4.22 19.38
C LEU A 61 -2.13 5.15 18.18
N VAL A 62 -1.08 4.92 17.41
CA VAL A 62 -0.74 5.74 16.24
C VAL A 62 -0.41 4.86 15.03
N THR A 63 -0.49 5.42 13.83
CA THR A 63 -0.05 4.76 12.60
C THR A 63 1.45 4.98 12.39
N SER A 64 2.25 3.93 12.48
CA SER A 64 3.71 4.02 12.41
C SER A 64 4.24 4.57 11.07
N CYS A 65 3.49 4.41 9.98
CA CYS A 65 3.95 4.80 8.64
C CYS A 65 4.00 6.33 8.42
N ASN A 66 3.23 7.11 9.18
CA ASN A 66 3.18 8.58 9.04
C ASN A 66 3.40 9.33 10.36
N TYR A 67 3.61 8.62 11.47
CA TYR A 67 3.89 9.25 12.76
C TYR A 67 5.40 9.47 12.90
N PRO A 68 5.86 10.71 13.15
CA PRO A 68 7.27 11.00 13.32
C PRO A 68 7.83 10.37 14.59
N ALA A 69 9.06 9.90 14.51
CA ALA A 69 9.83 9.48 15.68
C ALA A 69 10.33 10.71 16.44
N GLU A 70 10.22 10.68 17.76
CA GLU A 70 10.68 11.76 18.65
C GLU A 70 11.56 11.21 19.77
N THR A 71 12.46 12.04 20.28
CA THR A 71 13.39 11.66 21.37
C THR A 71 12.63 11.21 22.61
N GLY A 72 13.08 10.10 23.20
CA GLY A 72 12.47 9.54 24.44
C GLY A 72 11.14 8.82 24.21
N MET A 73 10.76 8.60 22.97
CA MET A 73 9.59 7.79 22.62
C MET A 73 9.87 6.30 22.83
N GLU A 74 8.93 5.61 23.43
CA GLU A 74 8.93 4.15 23.54
C GLU A 74 7.75 3.59 22.70
N VAL A 75 8.06 2.66 21.81
CA VAL A 75 7.11 2.10 20.85
C VAL A 75 6.94 0.60 21.10
N PHE A 76 5.70 0.18 21.20
CA PHE A 76 5.30 -1.21 21.34
C PHE A 76 4.55 -1.65 20.09
N THR A 77 5.07 -2.65 19.41
CA THR A 77 4.51 -3.07 18.11
C THR A 77 3.52 -4.22 18.25
N ASP A 78 3.45 -4.89 19.39
CA ASP A 78 2.65 -6.11 19.58
C ASP A 78 1.94 -6.20 20.95
N THR A 79 1.33 -5.11 21.40
CA THR A 79 0.48 -5.12 22.60
C THR A 79 -0.90 -5.75 22.32
N LEU A 80 -1.62 -6.13 23.38
CA LEU A 80 -2.99 -6.64 23.25
C LEU A 80 -3.90 -5.66 22.46
N LYS A 81 -3.78 -4.36 22.78
CA LYS A 81 -4.53 -3.30 22.07
C LYS A 81 -4.17 -3.23 20.57
N VAL A 82 -2.88 -3.33 20.25
CA VAL A 82 -2.40 -3.33 18.86
C VAL A 82 -2.94 -4.56 18.13
N ARG A 83 -2.86 -5.75 18.70
CA ARG A 83 -3.41 -6.99 18.12
C ARG A 83 -4.91 -6.89 17.90
N GLN A 84 -5.67 -6.44 18.89
CA GLN A 84 -7.12 -6.24 18.76
C GLN A 84 -7.49 -5.26 17.66
N MET A 85 -6.78 -4.12 17.57
CA MET A 85 -7.02 -3.12 16.54
C MET A 85 -6.72 -3.68 15.14
N ARG A 86 -5.57 -4.33 14.96
CA ARG A 86 -5.21 -4.96 13.66
C ARG A 86 -6.21 -6.04 13.27
N ARG A 87 -6.66 -6.85 14.23
CA ARG A 87 -7.69 -7.87 14.00
C ARG A 87 -8.98 -7.24 13.46
N LYS A 88 -9.48 -6.17 14.07
CA LYS A 88 -10.67 -5.46 13.58
C LYS A 88 -10.49 -4.85 12.18
N ILE A 89 -9.32 -4.32 11.89
CA ILE A 89 -9.00 -3.82 10.55
C ILE A 89 -9.05 -4.95 9.51
N VAL A 90 -8.44 -6.10 9.82
CA VAL A 90 -8.44 -7.25 8.91
C VAL A 90 -9.84 -7.86 8.76
N GLU A 91 -10.67 -7.89 9.81
CA GLU A 91 -12.07 -8.26 9.72
C GLU A 91 -12.86 -7.35 8.76
N LEU A 92 -12.63 -6.02 8.80
CA LEU A 92 -13.24 -5.08 7.85
C LEU A 92 -12.76 -5.29 6.41
N LEU A 93 -11.46 -5.54 6.23
CA LEU A 93 -10.90 -5.85 4.91
C LEU A 93 -11.46 -7.17 4.37
N LEU A 94 -11.60 -8.19 5.21
CA LEU A 94 -12.19 -9.48 4.83
C LEU A 94 -13.66 -9.34 4.46
N ALA A 95 -14.42 -8.48 5.16
CA ALA A 95 -15.81 -8.18 4.79
C ALA A 95 -15.92 -7.49 3.43
N ARG A 96 -14.95 -6.64 3.06
CA ARG A 96 -14.92 -5.94 1.77
C ARG A 96 -14.39 -6.83 0.65
N CYS A 97 -13.31 -7.55 0.90
CA CYS A 97 -12.54 -8.30 -0.10
C CYS A 97 -12.31 -9.75 0.36
N PRO A 98 -13.38 -10.55 0.53
CA PRO A 98 -13.30 -11.88 1.13
C PRO A 98 -12.52 -12.89 0.28
N GLU A 99 -12.49 -12.71 -1.03
CA GLU A 99 -11.87 -13.62 -1.98
C GLU A 99 -10.42 -13.29 -2.31
N MET A 100 -9.91 -12.14 -1.79
CA MET A 100 -8.55 -11.71 -2.11
C MET A 100 -7.50 -12.48 -1.30
N PRO A 101 -6.56 -13.21 -1.95
CA PRO A 101 -5.56 -14.05 -1.28
C PRO A 101 -4.73 -13.31 -0.23
N ALA A 102 -4.34 -12.07 -0.52
CA ALA A 102 -3.56 -11.25 0.42
C ALA A 102 -4.35 -10.94 1.70
N VAL A 103 -5.65 -10.68 1.61
CA VAL A 103 -6.52 -10.42 2.76
C VAL A 103 -6.78 -11.71 3.55
N GLN A 104 -7.04 -12.82 2.85
CA GLN A 104 -7.22 -14.13 3.46
C GLN A 104 -5.97 -14.60 4.20
N SER A 105 -4.78 -14.37 3.64
CA SER A 105 -3.51 -14.70 4.30
C SER A 105 -3.34 -13.92 5.59
N LEU A 106 -3.63 -12.61 5.59
CA LEU A 106 -3.62 -11.79 6.81
C LEU A 106 -4.64 -12.27 7.84
N ALA A 107 -5.84 -12.63 7.41
CA ALA A 107 -6.89 -13.15 8.27
C ALA A 107 -6.47 -14.46 8.96
N ARG A 108 -5.94 -15.42 8.19
CA ARG A 108 -5.43 -16.69 8.72
C ARG A 108 -4.34 -16.48 9.77
N ARG A 109 -3.37 -15.58 9.51
CA ARG A 109 -2.29 -15.26 10.46
C ARG A 109 -2.80 -14.67 11.78
N MET A 110 -3.96 -14.03 11.75
CA MET A 110 -4.59 -13.43 12.94
C MET A 110 -5.68 -14.32 13.55
N GLY A 111 -5.84 -15.57 13.07
CA GLY A 111 -6.87 -16.49 13.53
C GLY A 111 -8.28 -15.97 13.29
N ILE A 112 -8.51 -15.31 12.14
CA ILE A 112 -9.82 -14.80 11.74
C ILE A 112 -10.34 -15.71 10.64
N GLU A 113 -11.37 -16.49 10.93
CA GLU A 113 -11.99 -17.40 9.96
C GLU A 113 -13.15 -16.71 9.22
N ILE A 114 -13.95 -15.95 9.94
CA ILE A 114 -15.13 -15.27 9.41
C ILE A 114 -15.14 -13.82 9.92
N SER A 115 -15.49 -12.88 9.04
CA SER A 115 -15.71 -11.49 9.45
C SER A 115 -17.00 -11.36 10.24
N GLY A 116 -16.93 -10.66 11.39
CA GLY A 116 -18.12 -10.26 12.15
C GLY A 116 -18.94 -9.13 11.48
N PHE A 117 -18.44 -8.56 10.38
CA PHE A 117 -19.13 -7.48 9.65
C PHE A 117 -19.92 -8.05 8.47
N LYS A 118 -21.13 -7.50 8.25
CA LYS A 118 -21.96 -7.89 7.11
C LYS A 118 -21.32 -7.46 5.81
N LYS A 119 -21.19 -8.40 4.88
CA LYS A 119 -20.79 -8.17 3.50
C LYS A 119 -21.97 -7.53 2.75
N ARG A 120 -21.73 -6.42 2.06
CA ARG A 120 -22.72 -5.80 1.16
C ARG A 120 -22.53 -6.27 -0.28
N GLU A 121 -21.31 -6.13 -0.77
CA GLU A 121 -20.87 -6.55 -2.09
C GLU A 121 -19.44 -7.07 -2.00
N THR A 122 -19.07 -8.00 -2.86
CA THR A 122 -17.68 -8.42 -2.98
C THR A 122 -16.91 -7.39 -3.80
N LYS A 123 -15.87 -6.84 -3.22
CA LYS A 123 -14.91 -5.96 -3.92
C LYS A 123 -13.54 -6.64 -3.89
N GLU A 124 -12.71 -6.33 -4.85
CA GLU A 124 -11.33 -6.83 -4.92
C GLU A 124 -10.33 -5.78 -4.41
N CYS A 125 -10.71 -4.51 -4.51
CA CYS A 125 -9.88 -3.38 -4.13
C CYS A 125 -10.07 -2.99 -2.66
N ILE A 126 -8.97 -3.01 -1.89
CA ILE A 126 -8.93 -2.58 -0.48
C ILE A 126 -8.81 -1.06 -0.30
N LEU A 127 -8.87 -0.27 -1.37
CA LEU A 127 -8.73 1.20 -1.36
C LEU A 127 -7.46 1.71 -0.68
N CYS A 128 -6.35 0.99 -0.79
CA CYS A 128 -5.08 1.40 -0.19
C CYS A 128 -4.47 2.66 -0.83
N GLY A 129 -4.89 2.99 -2.06
CA GLY A 129 -4.46 4.17 -2.80
C GLY A 129 -3.03 4.10 -3.34
N LEU A 130 -2.33 2.98 -3.25
CA LEU A 130 -0.95 2.86 -3.75
C LEU A 130 -0.87 3.13 -5.25
N CYS A 131 -1.77 2.54 -6.06
CA CYS A 131 -1.79 2.72 -7.51
C CYS A 131 -2.03 4.18 -7.92
N VAL A 132 -2.97 4.86 -7.27
CA VAL A 132 -3.29 6.27 -7.52
C VAL A 132 -2.08 7.15 -7.21
N ARG A 133 -1.54 7.00 -6.01
CA ARG A 133 -0.40 7.80 -5.55
C ARG A 133 0.87 7.52 -6.33
N PHE A 134 1.10 6.27 -6.73
CA PHE A 134 2.23 5.94 -7.58
C PHE A 134 2.11 6.59 -8.96
N CYS A 135 0.90 6.60 -9.54
CA CYS A 135 0.62 7.28 -10.79
C CYS A 135 0.86 8.80 -10.70
N GLU A 136 0.53 9.39 -9.56
CA GLU A 136 0.72 10.82 -9.28
C GLU A 136 2.17 11.16 -8.88
N GLU A 137 2.69 10.53 -7.81
CA GLU A 137 3.93 10.95 -7.17
C GLU A 137 5.20 10.47 -7.90
N VAL A 138 5.14 9.30 -8.57
CA VAL A 138 6.29 8.66 -9.22
C VAL A 138 6.21 8.77 -10.74
N VAL A 139 5.08 8.40 -11.33
CA VAL A 139 4.90 8.46 -12.79
C VAL A 139 4.63 9.91 -13.25
N GLY A 140 3.92 10.70 -12.43
CA GLY A 140 3.68 12.12 -12.67
C GLY A 140 2.54 12.44 -13.64
N VAL A 141 1.70 11.43 -13.99
CA VAL A 141 0.62 11.63 -14.99
C VAL A 141 -0.78 11.68 -14.40
N SER A 142 -0.99 11.22 -13.16
CA SER A 142 -2.29 11.26 -12.46
C SER A 142 -3.47 10.71 -13.28
N ALA A 143 -3.23 9.64 -14.06
CA ALA A 143 -4.23 9.07 -14.96
C ALA A 143 -5.41 8.39 -14.25
N ILE A 144 -5.21 7.98 -12.98
CA ILE A 144 -6.21 7.31 -12.13
C ILE A 144 -6.36 8.05 -10.81
N GLY A 145 -7.57 8.02 -10.27
CA GLY A 145 -7.91 8.68 -9.03
C GLY A 145 -8.86 7.85 -8.16
N LEU A 146 -9.22 8.40 -7.00
CA LEU A 146 -10.29 7.86 -6.16
C LEU A 146 -11.57 8.62 -6.47
N SER A 147 -12.57 7.93 -6.95
CA SER A 147 -13.92 8.45 -7.23
C SER A 147 -14.93 7.96 -6.21
N ASN A 148 -16.07 8.61 -6.16
CA ASN A 148 -17.17 8.34 -5.24
C ASN A 148 -16.76 8.43 -3.75
N ARG A 149 -17.67 8.07 -2.85
CA ARG A 149 -17.46 8.12 -1.40
C ARG A 149 -18.17 6.96 -0.70
N GLY A 150 -17.84 6.78 0.57
CA GLY A 150 -18.44 5.71 1.39
C GLY A 150 -18.19 4.33 0.80
N THR A 151 -19.21 3.52 0.74
CA THR A 151 -19.16 2.14 0.23
C THR A 151 -18.91 2.08 -1.27
N GLU A 152 -19.32 3.11 -2.00
CA GLU A 152 -19.17 3.21 -3.46
C GLU A 152 -17.81 3.75 -3.89
N ARG A 153 -16.92 4.08 -2.93
CA ARG A 153 -15.59 4.57 -3.26
C ARG A 153 -14.80 3.52 -4.04
N GLU A 154 -14.23 3.95 -5.15
CA GLU A 154 -13.46 3.11 -6.07
C GLU A 154 -12.25 3.85 -6.64
N VAL A 155 -11.32 3.09 -7.22
CA VAL A 155 -10.26 3.64 -8.05
C VAL A 155 -10.75 3.62 -9.50
N SER A 156 -10.68 4.75 -10.19
CA SER A 156 -11.12 4.86 -11.58
C SER A 156 -10.33 5.93 -12.34
N THR A 157 -10.47 5.92 -13.66
CA THR A 157 -10.14 7.09 -14.49
C THR A 157 -11.24 8.15 -14.38
N PRO A 158 -10.95 9.41 -14.70
CA PRO A 158 -11.96 10.45 -14.80
C PRO A 158 -13.12 10.00 -15.69
N PHE A 159 -14.35 10.19 -15.20
CA PHE A 159 -15.60 9.83 -15.91
C PHE A 159 -15.69 8.35 -16.35
N LYS A 160 -14.84 7.46 -15.82
CA LYS A 160 -14.72 6.04 -16.24
C LYS A 160 -14.40 5.87 -17.74
N ALA A 161 -13.84 6.89 -18.35
CA ALA A 161 -13.39 6.89 -19.75
C ALA A 161 -11.88 6.60 -19.84
N ALA A 162 -11.39 6.29 -21.03
CA ALA A 162 -9.96 6.17 -21.26
C ALA A 162 -9.24 7.47 -20.91
N SER A 163 -8.17 7.36 -20.14
CA SER A 163 -7.40 8.54 -19.75
C SER A 163 -6.42 8.93 -20.85
N ASP A 164 -6.53 10.18 -21.32
CA ASP A 164 -5.64 10.72 -22.34
C ASP A 164 -4.20 10.91 -21.88
N VAL A 165 -3.99 11.02 -20.57
CA VAL A 165 -2.66 11.18 -19.97
C VAL A 165 -2.02 9.85 -19.55
N CYS A 166 -2.74 8.72 -19.62
CA CYS A 166 -2.19 7.42 -19.30
C CYS A 166 -1.15 7.00 -20.35
N ILE A 167 0.06 6.65 -19.88
CA ILE A 167 1.16 6.19 -20.74
C ILE A 167 1.30 4.66 -20.78
N GLY A 168 0.35 3.90 -20.22
CA GLY A 168 0.36 2.43 -20.24
C GLY A 168 1.54 1.78 -19.51
N CYS A 169 2.16 2.45 -18.54
CA CYS A 169 3.40 1.96 -17.88
C CYS A 169 3.23 0.71 -16.99
N GLY A 170 1.99 0.29 -16.67
CA GLY A 170 1.71 -0.90 -15.86
C GLY A 170 2.05 -0.78 -14.36
N SER A 171 2.54 0.35 -13.88
CA SER A 171 2.95 0.51 -12.49
C SER A 171 1.84 0.29 -11.48
N CYS A 172 0.60 0.65 -11.84
CA CYS A 172 -0.57 0.42 -11.01
C CYS A 172 -0.84 -1.07 -10.76
N THR A 173 -0.55 -1.94 -11.72
CA THR A 173 -0.65 -3.40 -11.59
C THR A 173 0.41 -3.93 -10.64
N TYR A 174 1.67 -3.50 -10.83
CA TYR A 174 2.78 -3.98 -10.01
C TYR A 174 2.70 -3.58 -8.53
N ILE A 175 2.20 -2.38 -8.25
CA ILE A 175 2.16 -1.88 -6.87
C ILE A 175 0.92 -2.34 -6.10
N CYS A 176 -0.05 -2.95 -6.77
CA CYS A 176 -1.30 -3.37 -6.14
C CYS A 176 -1.08 -4.56 -5.19
N PRO A 177 -1.32 -4.42 -3.86
CA PRO A 177 -1.07 -5.48 -2.90
C PRO A 177 -2.08 -6.63 -3.00
N THR A 178 -3.24 -6.38 -3.60
CA THR A 178 -4.27 -7.40 -3.83
C THR A 178 -4.24 -7.97 -5.24
N GLY A 179 -3.45 -7.40 -6.16
CA GLY A 179 -3.42 -7.85 -7.55
C GLY A 179 -4.73 -7.58 -8.30
N CYS A 180 -5.61 -6.69 -7.79
CA CYS A 180 -6.91 -6.45 -8.42
C CYS A 180 -6.84 -5.61 -9.71
N ILE A 181 -5.66 -5.21 -10.13
CA ILE A 181 -5.43 -4.49 -11.39
C ILE A 181 -4.62 -5.39 -12.30
N GLU A 182 -5.21 -5.79 -13.40
CA GLU A 182 -4.56 -6.57 -14.44
C GLU A 182 -4.50 -5.77 -15.74
N MET A 183 -3.41 -5.89 -16.47
CA MET A 183 -3.27 -5.33 -17.80
C MET A 183 -3.55 -6.42 -18.82
N VAL A 184 -4.54 -6.18 -19.66
CA VAL A 184 -4.95 -7.10 -20.72
C VAL A 184 -4.82 -6.38 -22.06
N ALA A 185 -4.27 -7.06 -23.05
CA ALA A 185 -4.21 -6.54 -24.42
C ALA A 185 -5.64 -6.34 -24.95
N ASP A 186 -5.90 -5.17 -25.54
CA ASP A 186 -7.16 -4.91 -26.23
C ASP A 186 -6.95 -5.10 -27.72
N GLU A 187 -7.50 -6.19 -28.25
CA GLU A 187 -7.40 -6.55 -29.68
C GLU A 187 -7.98 -5.48 -30.62
N LYS A 188 -8.93 -4.67 -30.12
CA LYS A 188 -9.61 -3.65 -30.94
C LYS A 188 -8.89 -2.30 -31.02
N THR A 189 -8.10 -1.96 -30.00
CA THR A 189 -7.48 -0.63 -29.89
C THR A 189 -5.97 -0.67 -29.84
N SER A 190 -5.34 -1.84 -30.02
CA SER A 190 -3.89 -2.05 -29.80
C SER A 190 -3.39 -1.56 -28.43
N GLY A 191 -4.33 -1.42 -27.48
CA GLY A 191 -4.09 -0.92 -26.14
C GLY A 191 -4.15 -2.02 -25.08
N MET A 192 -3.86 -1.66 -23.84
CA MET A 192 -4.02 -2.56 -22.70
C MET A 192 -5.18 -2.10 -21.82
N ARG A 193 -6.01 -3.03 -21.39
CA ARG A 193 -7.13 -2.78 -20.47
C ARG A 193 -6.81 -3.32 -19.09
N SER A 194 -7.32 -2.66 -18.06
CA SER A 194 -7.42 -3.25 -16.73
C SER A 194 -8.80 -3.88 -16.57
N MET A 195 -8.86 -5.19 -16.33
CA MET A 195 -10.13 -5.94 -16.28
C MET A 195 -10.93 -5.72 -15.00
N ASN A 196 -10.29 -5.43 -13.87
CA ASN A 196 -10.93 -5.49 -12.55
C ASN A 196 -11.25 -4.12 -11.92
N MET A 197 -11.09 -3.03 -12.67
CA MET A 197 -11.42 -1.67 -12.20
C MET A 197 -12.41 -0.95 -13.12
N GLY A 198 -13.47 -1.66 -13.58
CA GLY A 198 -14.54 -1.01 -14.33
C GLY A 198 -14.11 -0.47 -15.70
N ASN A 199 -13.52 -1.31 -16.57
CA ASN A 199 -13.09 -0.93 -17.92
C ASN A 199 -12.11 0.26 -17.99
N LEU A 200 -11.08 0.24 -17.15
CA LEU A 200 -10.00 1.21 -17.25
C LEU A 200 -9.27 1.05 -18.58
N LEU A 201 -9.63 1.86 -19.59
CA LEU A 201 -8.94 1.89 -20.86
C LEU A 201 -7.62 2.62 -20.68
N LEU A 202 -6.51 1.88 -20.75
CA LEU A 202 -5.17 2.44 -20.73
C LEU A 202 -4.69 2.60 -22.17
N LYS A 203 -4.05 3.72 -22.48
CA LYS A 203 -3.37 3.88 -23.78
C LYS A 203 -2.18 2.93 -23.85
N PRO A 204 -1.83 2.39 -25.02
CA PRO A 204 -0.61 1.63 -25.20
C PRO A 204 0.60 2.49 -24.87
N CYS A 205 1.65 1.85 -24.37
CA CYS A 205 2.91 2.54 -24.09
C CYS A 205 3.47 3.14 -25.40
N PRO A 206 3.71 4.47 -25.49
CA PRO A 206 4.23 5.11 -26.70
C PRO A 206 5.62 4.62 -27.10
N TYR A 207 6.30 3.89 -26.24
CA TYR A 207 7.64 3.30 -26.47
C TYR A 207 7.60 1.78 -26.69
N ASP A 208 6.41 1.23 -26.97
CA ASP A 208 6.21 -0.20 -27.23
C ASP A 208 6.84 -1.10 -26.14
N TYR A 209 6.72 -0.65 -24.88
CA TYR A 209 7.30 -1.31 -23.69
C TYR A 209 8.82 -1.52 -23.76
N LYS A 210 9.52 -0.85 -24.68
CA LYS A 210 10.99 -0.83 -24.73
C LYS A 210 11.51 0.13 -23.67
N CYS A 211 11.52 -0.36 -22.44
CA CYS A 211 11.90 0.44 -21.27
C CYS A 211 13.30 1.06 -21.38
N THR A 212 14.23 0.46 -22.18
CA THR A 212 15.58 0.95 -22.40
C THR A 212 15.66 2.31 -23.13
N THR A 213 14.62 2.68 -23.85
CA THR A 213 14.54 3.97 -24.60
C THR A 213 13.65 5.01 -23.93
N CYS A 214 12.94 4.62 -22.87
CA CYS A 214 12.02 5.49 -22.15
C CYS A 214 12.75 6.37 -21.13
N GLY A 215 12.66 7.70 -21.26
CA GLY A 215 13.27 8.65 -20.30
C GLY A 215 12.75 8.52 -18.86
N ILE A 216 11.60 7.85 -18.66
CA ILE A 216 11.02 7.50 -17.38
C ILE A 216 11.83 6.37 -16.72
N GLU A 217 12.54 5.57 -17.51
CA GLU A 217 13.28 4.39 -17.07
C GLU A 217 14.37 4.70 -16.03
N LYS A 218 15.17 5.73 -16.23
CA LYS A 218 16.30 6.01 -15.32
C LYS A 218 15.86 6.32 -13.89
N LYS A 219 14.73 6.98 -13.73
CA LYS A 219 14.13 7.29 -12.42
C LYS A 219 13.34 6.08 -11.89
N PHE A 220 12.60 5.44 -12.78
CA PHE A 220 11.67 4.36 -12.50
C PHE A 220 12.37 3.03 -12.18
N ILE A 221 13.37 2.60 -12.95
CA ILE A 221 14.10 1.34 -12.74
C ILE A 221 14.96 1.40 -11.48
N LYS A 222 15.56 2.53 -11.18
CA LYS A 222 16.36 2.68 -9.94
C LYS A 222 15.48 2.52 -8.70
N GLU A 223 14.27 3.08 -8.74
CA GLU A 223 13.29 3.00 -7.64
C GLU A 223 12.52 1.66 -7.66
N MET A 224 12.16 1.15 -8.86
CA MET A 224 11.41 -0.09 -9.03
C MET A 224 12.26 -1.36 -8.84
N LYS A 225 13.52 -1.42 -9.25
CA LYS A 225 14.37 -2.62 -9.02
C LYS A 225 14.50 -2.92 -7.53
N GLY A 226 14.70 -1.90 -6.71
CA GLY A 226 14.69 -2.05 -5.25
C GLY A 226 13.32 -2.48 -4.70
N ALA A 227 12.25 -1.84 -5.16
CA ALA A 227 10.89 -2.08 -4.71
C ALA A 227 10.32 -3.43 -5.17
N ILE A 228 10.54 -3.84 -6.42
CA ILE A 228 10.09 -5.14 -6.96
C ILE A 228 10.82 -6.29 -6.27
N THR A 229 12.12 -6.15 -6.04
CA THR A 229 12.90 -7.19 -5.35
C THR A 229 12.44 -7.33 -3.90
N GLN A 230 12.20 -6.23 -3.19
CA GLN A 230 11.68 -6.26 -1.83
C GLN A 230 10.23 -6.74 -1.76
N PHE A 231 9.39 -6.37 -2.73
CA PHE A 231 8.00 -6.80 -2.77
C PHE A 231 7.89 -8.29 -3.08
N ARG A 232 8.63 -8.80 -4.06
CA ARG A 232 8.69 -10.24 -4.39
C ARG A 232 9.29 -11.06 -3.25
N SER A 233 10.33 -10.59 -2.57
CA SER A 233 10.89 -11.29 -1.41
C SER A 233 9.94 -11.31 -0.21
N LYS A 234 9.21 -10.20 0.05
CA LYS A 234 8.22 -10.13 1.14
C LYS A 234 7.02 -11.07 0.98
N PHE A 235 6.60 -11.34 -0.26
CA PHE A 235 5.42 -12.17 -0.53
C PHE A 235 5.75 -13.57 -1.05
N ARG A 236 6.98 -13.84 -1.54
CA ARG A 236 7.40 -15.16 -2.02
C ARG A 236 7.87 -16.12 -0.93
N HIS A 237 8.36 -15.62 0.19
CA HIS A 237 8.76 -16.45 1.33
C HIS A 237 7.63 -16.69 2.34
N GLU A 238 6.41 -16.27 2.04
CA GLU A 238 5.30 -16.26 2.97
C GLU A 238 3.97 -16.77 2.36
N LEU A 239 4.00 -17.37 1.16
CA LEU A 239 2.89 -18.12 0.54
C LEU A 239 3.12 -19.61 0.69
#